data_0c1fd588c4ac4b7dbacb052378ea43c1
#
_entry.id   0c1fd588c4ac4b7dbacb052378ea43c1
#
_cell.length_a   1.000
_cell.length_b   1.000
_cell.length_c   1.000
_cell.angle_alpha   90.00
_cell.angle_beta   90.00
_cell.angle_gamma   90.00
#
_symmetry.space_group_name_H-M   'P 1'
#
loop_
_entity.id
_entity.type
_entity.pdbx_description
1 polymer ?
#
loop_
_entity_poly.entity_id
_entity_poly.type
_entity_poly.pdbx_seq_one_letter_code
_entity_poly.pdbx_strand_id
1 'polypeptide(L)'
;MSQDKQLSLFAPISRDERQAQVIRAWAKANGRATVVAATGTGKTRIAMLIIDKLKYSNPTIHTIVLVPTTTLQEQWITELDQRGLLLNTEVFVMMGASKHNYKCDLLIIDEAHRVSSEVLSANLVNTQFRYILGLTATFERLDGRHEILAKYAPVCDTITMEEALFNGWVTKYKDYVVVIDVPDIDTYNSYNSEFNKAYEFFNWDFDKAMSMVGKDSFKNRWEYAKELVPNNYEHQKEMFKSITYYATSFMRSMQNRKKFVQNHPKKLEVAQEIIKWRNDKKIVTFSANVKMAESFKNGYVYTGKEGKKKNRITLEEFSKMPNGCLHSCKMAIEG
;
A
#
# COMPACT_ATOMS: atom_id res chain seq x y z
N MET A 1 17.42 -8.80 -20.54
CA MET A 1 18.42 -7.72 -20.61
C MET A 1 19.11 -7.67 -19.27
N SER A 2 20.45 -7.67 -19.22
CA SER A 2 21.18 -7.61 -17.93
C SER A 2 20.95 -6.25 -17.26
N GLN A 3 20.90 -6.22 -15.93
CA GLN A 3 20.75 -4.99 -15.13
C GLN A 3 21.75 -3.88 -15.55
N ASP A 4 22.95 -4.27 -16.00
CA ASP A 4 23.99 -3.32 -16.42
C ASP A 4 23.65 -2.54 -17.71
N LYS A 5 22.83 -3.09 -18.62
CA LYS A 5 22.38 -2.37 -19.82
C LYS A 5 21.30 -1.31 -19.55
N GLN A 6 20.47 -1.49 -18.51
CA GLN A 6 19.45 -0.50 -18.12
C GLN A 6 20.07 0.69 -17.37
N LEU A 7 21.12 0.46 -16.59
CA LEU A 7 21.80 1.52 -15.81
C LEU A 7 22.54 2.55 -16.69
N SER A 8 22.91 2.20 -17.92
CA SER A 8 23.58 3.15 -18.86
C SER A 8 22.68 4.27 -19.40
N LEU A 9 21.39 4.26 -19.09
CA LEU A 9 20.42 5.28 -19.50
C LEU A 9 20.43 6.52 -18.58
N PHE A 10 21.05 6.43 -17.41
CA PHE A 10 21.08 7.54 -16.45
C PHE A 10 22.42 8.27 -16.48
N ALA A 11 22.38 9.59 -16.52
CA ALA A 11 23.54 10.42 -16.26
C ALA A 11 23.74 10.58 -14.74
N PRO A 12 24.98 10.52 -14.21
CA PRO A 12 25.24 10.80 -12.81
C PRO A 12 24.73 12.17 -12.41
N ILE A 13 23.91 12.22 -11.38
CA ILE A 13 23.33 13.47 -10.85
C ILE A 13 23.26 13.39 -9.32
N SER A 14 23.47 14.51 -8.65
CA SER A 14 23.26 14.56 -7.20
C SER A 14 21.76 14.48 -6.84
N ARG A 15 21.45 13.96 -5.65
CA ARG A 15 20.08 13.91 -5.14
C ARG A 15 19.43 15.30 -5.10
N ASP A 16 20.19 16.32 -4.70
CA ASP A 16 19.71 17.68 -4.56
C ASP A 16 19.39 18.30 -5.92
N GLU A 17 20.24 18.09 -6.93
CA GLU A 17 19.98 18.52 -8.29
C GLU A 17 18.74 17.85 -8.89
N ARG A 18 18.59 16.55 -8.66
CA ARG A 18 17.42 15.80 -9.15
C ARG A 18 16.13 16.28 -8.49
N GLN A 19 16.15 16.53 -7.17
CA GLN A 19 15.01 17.12 -6.46
C GLN A 19 14.70 18.54 -6.98
N ALA A 20 15.72 19.33 -7.28
CA ALA A 20 15.52 20.63 -7.91
C ALA A 20 14.91 20.54 -9.32
N GLN A 21 15.23 19.51 -10.11
CA GLN A 21 14.57 19.25 -11.39
C GLN A 21 13.09 18.92 -11.20
N VAL A 22 12.76 18.04 -10.27
CA VAL A 22 11.37 17.69 -9.91
C VAL A 22 10.57 18.92 -9.53
N ILE A 23 11.14 19.80 -8.67
CA ILE A 23 10.47 21.03 -8.25
C ILE A 23 10.22 21.95 -9.44
N ARG A 24 11.19 22.06 -10.37
CA ARG A 24 11.00 22.82 -11.61
C ARG A 24 9.92 22.21 -12.51
N ALA A 25 9.85 20.89 -12.64
CA ALA A 25 8.80 20.20 -13.39
C ALA A 25 7.41 20.46 -12.80
N TRP A 26 7.28 20.38 -11.47
CA TRP A 26 6.05 20.72 -10.78
C TRP A 26 5.63 22.19 -10.99
N ALA A 27 6.59 23.11 -10.91
CA ALA A 27 6.33 24.54 -11.16
C ALA A 27 5.90 24.80 -12.62
N LYS A 28 6.53 24.14 -13.61
CA LYS A 28 6.14 24.20 -15.03
C LYS A 28 4.71 23.66 -15.26
N ALA A 29 4.25 22.73 -14.45
CA ALA A 29 2.87 22.23 -14.43
C ALA A 29 1.92 23.17 -13.65
N ASN A 30 2.26 24.45 -13.52
CA ASN A 30 1.50 25.46 -12.78
C ASN A 30 1.23 25.09 -11.31
N GLY A 31 2.10 24.29 -10.70
CA GLY A 31 1.95 23.84 -9.32
C GLY A 31 0.81 22.83 -9.13
N ARG A 32 0.44 22.10 -10.18
CA ARG A 32 -0.65 21.12 -10.16
C ARG A 32 -0.19 19.81 -10.80
N ALA A 33 0.56 19.01 -10.04
CA ALA A 33 1.08 17.75 -10.55
C ALA A 33 1.43 16.74 -9.47
N THR A 34 1.60 15.49 -9.88
CA THR A 34 2.07 14.37 -9.07
C THR A 34 3.51 14.04 -9.40
N VAL A 35 4.30 13.78 -8.37
CA VAL A 35 5.64 13.24 -8.46
C VAL A 35 5.60 11.76 -8.06
N VAL A 36 6.00 10.90 -8.99
CA VAL A 36 6.20 9.48 -8.73
C VAL A 36 7.66 9.28 -8.34
N ALA A 37 7.91 8.82 -7.13
CA ALA A 37 9.29 8.68 -6.67
C ALA A 37 9.45 7.44 -5.80
N ALA A 38 10.42 6.59 -6.14
CA ALA A 38 10.70 5.36 -5.41
C ALA A 38 10.93 5.63 -3.92
N THR A 39 10.64 4.63 -3.08
CA THR A 39 10.85 4.74 -1.63
C THR A 39 12.32 5.04 -1.32
N GLY A 40 12.57 5.94 -0.38
CA GLY A 40 13.92 6.35 0.02
C GLY A 40 14.55 7.44 -0.86
N THR A 41 13.90 7.90 -1.94
CA THR A 41 14.43 8.97 -2.81
C THR A 41 14.18 10.39 -2.26
N GLY A 42 13.39 10.52 -1.20
CA GLY A 42 13.15 11.80 -0.49
C GLY A 42 11.89 12.53 -0.94
N LYS A 43 10.77 11.82 -1.19
CA LYS A 43 9.46 12.42 -1.49
C LYS A 43 9.09 13.54 -0.50
N THR A 44 9.15 13.25 0.78
CA THR A 44 8.84 14.23 1.84
C THR A 44 9.74 15.47 1.74
N ARG A 45 11.05 15.28 1.46
CA ARG A 45 11.98 16.41 1.29
C ARG A 45 11.61 17.29 0.10
N ILE A 46 11.18 16.71 -1.03
CA ILE A 46 10.69 17.47 -2.20
C ILE A 46 9.52 18.37 -1.78
N ALA A 47 8.56 17.83 -1.03
CA ALA A 47 7.44 18.60 -0.54
C ALA A 47 7.87 19.73 0.43
N MET A 48 8.77 19.43 1.36
CA MET A 48 9.32 20.44 2.28
C MET A 48 10.00 21.60 1.52
N LEU A 49 10.77 21.29 0.47
CA LEU A 49 11.41 22.31 -0.36
C LEU A 49 10.40 23.15 -1.15
N ILE A 50 9.28 22.54 -1.57
CA ILE A 50 8.18 23.30 -2.22
C ILE A 50 7.48 24.22 -1.21
N ILE A 51 7.15 23.71 -0.01
CA ILE A 51 6.55 24.52 1.06
C ILE A 51 7.47 25.70 1.38
N ASP A 52 8.75 25.46 1.60
CA ASP A 52 9.75 26.48 1.93
C ASP A 52 9.82 27.57 0.85
N LYS A 53 9.93 27.19 -0.42
CA LYS A 53 9.94 28.12 -1.54
C LYS A 53 8.67 28.97 -1.64
N LEU A 54 7.51 28.36 -1.43
CA LEU A 54 6.25 29.08 -1.47
C LEU A 54 6.13 30.03 -0.28
N LYS A 55 6.54 29.62 0.93
CA LYS A 55 6.59 30.47 2.12
C LYS A 55 7.57 31.62 1.99
N TYR A 56 8.72 31.42 1.35
CA TYR A 56 9.66 32.49 1.06
C TYR A 56 9.02 33.59 0.20
N SER A 57 8.19 33.20 -0.78
CA SER A 57 7.48 34.15 -1.66
C SER A 57 6.21 34.73 -1.04
N ASN A 58 5.53 33.96 -0.19
CA ASN A 58 4.32 34.33 0.53
C ASN A 58 4.30 33.68 1.91
N PRO A 59 4.75 34.39 2.97
CA PRO A 59 4.82 33.85 4.34
C PRO A 59 3.48 33.40 4.93
N THR A 60 2.37 33.89 4.41
CA THR A 60 1.02 33.56 4.89
C THR A 60 0.39 32.38 4.17
N ILE A 61 1.12 31.73 3.24
CA ILE A 61 0.60 30.61 2.47
C ILE A 61 0.12 29.48 3.40
N HIS A 62 -1.11 29.05 3.19
CA HIS A 62 -1.73 27.99 3.97
C HIS A 62 -1.55 26.65 3.24
N THR A 63 -0.96 25.68 3.91
CA THR A 63 -0.70 24.35 3.35
C THR A 63 -1.46 23.29 4.13
N ILE A 64 -2.11 22.36 3.41
CA ILE A 64 -2.69 21.15 3.99
C ILE A 64 -1.97 19.95 3.41
N VAL A 65 -1.54 19.05 4.31
CA VAL A 65 -0.93 17.76 3.96
C VAL A 65 -1.90 16.63 4.33
N LEU A 66 -2.28 15.83 3.39
CA LEU A 66 -3.14 14.67 3.57
C LEU A 66 -2.31 13.38 3.50
N VAL A 67 -2.39 12.58 4.55
CA VAL A 67 -1.64 11.32 4.70
C VAL A 67 -2.58 10.14 4.96
N PRO A 68 -2.22 8.89 4.64
CA PRO A 68 -3.11 7.74 4.85
C PRO A 68 -3.19 7.28 6.31
N THR A 69 -2.19 7.53 7.15
CA THR A 69 -2.11 6.97 8.50
C THR A 69 -1.69 8.01 9.56
N THR A 70 -2.04 7.73 10.82
CA THR A 70 -1.62 8.58 11.97
C THR A 70 -0.11 8.56 12.18
N THR A 71 0.56 7.45 11.90
CA THR A 71 2.02 7.34 11.99
C THR A 71 2.71 8.29 11.01
N LEU A 72 2.24 8.33 9.75
CA LEU A 72 2.76 9.29 8.77
C LEU A 72 2.41 10.73 9.15
N GLN A 73 1.25 10.98 9.77
CA GLN A 73 0.90 12.30 10.28
C GLN A 73 1.90 12.77 11.33
N GLU A 74 2.24 11.94 12.31
CA GLU A 74 3.22 12.23 13.36
C GLU A 74 4.62 12.50 12.75
N GLN A 75 5.05 11.71 11.76
CA GLN A 75 6.31 11.92 11.04
C GLN A 75 6.34 13.27 10.30
N TRP A 76 5.29 13.58 9.54
CA TRP A 76 5.17 14.85 8.82
C TRP A 76 5.22 16.05 9.76
N ILE A 77 4.49 16.01 10.88
CA ILE A 77 4.49 17.09 11.89
C ILE A 77 5.91 17.26 12.45
N THR A 78 6.59 16.17 12.78
CA THR A 78 7.97 16.22 13.31
C THR A 78 8.93 16.84 12.30
N GLU A 79 8.87 16.44 11.02
CA GLU A 79 9.74 16.98 9.97
C GLU A 79 9.46 18.46 9.68
N LEU A 80 8.18 18.87 9.68
CA LEU A 80 7.77 20.27 9.51
C LEU A 80 8.28 21.15 10.65
N ASP A 81 8.16 20.66 11.89
CA ASP A 81 8.62 21.37 13.08
C ASP A 81 10.14 21.57 13.08
N GLN A 82 10.91 20.51 12.81
CA GLN A 82 12.37 20.55 12.71
C GLN A 82 12.88 21.54 11.66
N ARG A 83 12.06 21.86 10.65
CA ARG A 83 12.40 22.81 9.57
C ARG A 83 11.80 24.20 9.76
N GLY A 84 11.04 24.42 10.83
CA GLY A 84 10.32 25.67 11.05
C GLY A 84 9.19 25.93 10.04
N LEU A 85 8.64 24.88 9.44
CA LEU A 85 7.61 24.95 8.40
C LEU A 85 6.20 24.69 8.92
N LEU A 86 6.03 24.43 10.22
CA LEU A 86 4.74 24.05 10.81
C LEU A 86 3.74 25.22 10.83
N LEU A 87 4.23 26.47 10.93
CA LEU A 87 3.34 27.64 10.88
C LEU A 87 2.54 27.67 9.57
N ASN A 88 1.22 27.82 9.64
CA ASN A 88 0.29 27.76 8.49
C ASN A 88 0.38 26.46 7.68
N THR A 89 0.79 25.35 8.31
CA THR A 89 0.80 24.03 7.69
C THR A 89 0.07 23.03 8.61
N GLU A 90 -0.98 22.41 8.10
CA GLU A 90 -1.77 21.43 8.84
C GLU A 90 -1.62 20.05 8.19
N VAL A 91 -1.62 19.00 9.01
CA VAL A 91 -1.49 17.62 8.55
C VAL A 91 -2.68 16.80 9.01
N PHE A 92 -3.41 16.19 8.08
CA PHE A 92 -4.60 15.41 8.40
C PHE A 92 -4.51 14.00 7.84
N VAL A 93 -5.16 13.06 8.53
CA VAL A 93 -5.39 11.71 8.00
C VAL A 93 -6.57 11.74 7.04
N MET A 94 -6.38 11.27 5.81
CA MET A 94 -7.35 11.33 4.70
C MET A 94 -8.74 10.80 5.08
N MET A 95 -8.82 9.71 5.85
CA MET A 95 -10.08 9.11 6.27
C MET A 95 -10.93 10.06 7.13
N GLY A 96 -10.29 10.83 8.01
CA GLY A 96 -10.97 11.85 8.82
C GLY A 96 -11.28 13.11 8.02
N ALA A 97 -10.29 13.56 7.24
CA ALA A 97 -10.38 14.78 6.44
C ALA A 97 -11.49 14.73 5.39
N SER A 98 -11.77 13.57 4.80
CA SER A 98 -12.80 13.38 3.77
C SER A 98 -14.22 13.78 4.19
N LYS A 99 -14.46 13.98 5.49
CA LYS A 99 -15.76 14.37 6.08
C LYS A 99 -15.91 15.88 6.27
N HIS A 100 -14.89 16.66 5.96
CA HIS A 100 -14.84 18.10 6.20
C HIS A 100 -14.50 18.87 4.92
N ASN A 101 -14.90 20.13 4.89
CA ASN A 101 -14.55 21.04 3.82
C ASN A 101 -13.33 21.88 4.25
N TYR A 102 -12.32 21.95 3.40
CA TYR A 102 -11.10 22.69 3.66
C TYR A 102 -10.84 23.73 2.57
N LYS A 103 -10.06 24.75 2.92
CA LYS A 103 -9.52 25.71 1.97
C LYS A 103 -8.06 25.94 2.28
N CYS A 104 -7.21 25.83 1.27
CA CYS A 104 -5.76 26.06 1.39
C CYS A 104 -5.19 26.62 0.10
N ASP A 105 -3.97 27.11 0.16
CA ASP A 105 -3.24 27.50 -1.04
C ASP A 105 -2.56 26.30 -1.69
N LEU A 106 -1.91 25.45 -0.88
CA LEU A 106 -1.24 24.22 -1.32
C LEU A 106 -1.86 23.00 -0.65
N LEU A 107 -2.35 22.07 -1.45
CA LEU A 107 -2.75 20.73 -1.02
C LEU A 107 -1.66 19.73 -1.38
N ILE A 108 -1.14 18.99 -0.37
CA ILE A 108 -0.21 17.89 -0.58
C ILE A 108 -0.94 16.58 -0.27
N ILE A 109 -0.85 15.61 -1.16
CA ILE A 109 -1.41 14.27 -0.97
C ILE A 109 -0.26 13.27 -1.01
N ASP A 110 0.05 12.70 0.15
CA ASP A 110 1.12 11.70 0.28
C ASP A 110 0.55 10.28 0.29
N GLU A 111 1.20 9.38 -0.46
CA GLU A 111 0.85 7.96 -0.60
C GLU A 111 -0.64 7.71 -0.93
N ALA A 112 -1.18 8.51 -1.87
CA ALA A 112 -2.59 8.46 -2.29
C ALA A 112 -3.09 7.05 -2.68
N HIS A 113 -2.18 6.18 -3.12
CA HIS A 113 -2.48 4.80 -3.48
C HIS A 113 -2.92 3.92 -2.30
N ARG A 114 -2.71 4.35 -1.05
CA ARG A 114 -3.06 3.57 0.16
C ARG A 114 -4.50 3.73 0.63
N VAL A 115 -5.25 4.67 0.08
CA VAL A 115 -6.65 4.91 0.47
C VAL A 115 -7.62 4.47 -0.63
N SER A 116 -8.90 4.29 -0.27
CA SER A 116 -9.92 3.96 -1.26
C SER A 116 -10.21 5.14 -2.19
N SER A 117 -10.77 4.83 -3.37
CA SER A 117 -11.15 5.84 -4.37
C SER A 117 -12.16 6.84 -3.82
N GLU A 118 -13.10 6.38 -3.00
CA GLU A 118 -14.14 7.22 -2.39
C GLU A 118 -13.52 8.23 -1.42
N VAL A 119 -12.57 7.79 -0.56
CA VAL A 119 -11.89 8.66 0.39
C VAL A 119 -11.02 9.68 -0.34
N LEU A 120 -10.28 9.26 -1.36
CA LEU A 120 -9.45 10.18 -2.16
C LEU A 120 -10.31 11.19 -2.90
N SER A 121 -11.37 10.75 -3.57
CA SER A 121 -12.30 11.61 -4.30
C SER A 121 -12.96 12.62 -3.37
N ALA A 122 -13.46 12.19 -2.21
CA ALA A 122 -14.07 13.07 -1.22
C ALA A 122 -13.09 14.16 -0.74
N ASN A 123 -11.84 13.81 -0.45
CA ASN A 123 -10.82 14.81 -0.06
C ASN A 123 -10.56 15.82 -1.18
N LEU A 124 -10.48 15.39 -2.44
CA LEU A 124 -10.22 16.27 -3.58
C LEU A 124 -11.40 17.19 -3.88
N VAL A 125 -12.64 16.69 -3.74
CA VAL A 125 -13.87 17.48 -3.97
C VAL A 125 -14.11 18.47 -2.83
N ASN A 126 -13.91 18.05 -1.59
CA ASN A 126 -14.20 18.85 -0.40
C ASN A 126 -13.09 19.87 -0.05
N THR A 127 -11.95 19.85 -0.77
CA THR A 127 -10.87 20.80 -0.52
C THR A 127 -10.72 21.80 -1.66
N GLN A 128 -10.82 23.10 -1.35
CA GLN A 128 -10.50 24.17 -2.27
C GLN A 128 -9.00 24.48 -2.20
N PHE A 129 -8.29 24.38 -3.31
CA PHE A 129 -6.84 24.60 -3.37
C PHE A 129 -6.42 25.31 -4.67
N ARG A 130 -5.37 26.10 -4.58
CA ARG A 130 -4.71 26.75 -5.72
C ARG A 130 -3.69 25.81 -6.35
N TYR A 131 -2.82 25.24 -5.52
CA TYR A 131 -1.76 24.32 -5.92
C TYR A 131 -2.03 22.94 -5.35
N ILE A 132 -1.58 21.91 -6.06
CA ILE A 132 -1.66 20.52 -5.58
C ILE A 132 -0.37 19.78 -5.92
N LEU A 133 0.13 19.02 -4.95
CA LEU A 133 1.26 18.11 -5.08
C LEU A 133 0.84 16.70 -4.67
N GLY A 134 0.77 15.79 -5.63
CA GLY A 134 0.69 14.36 -5.34
C GLY A 134 2.08 13.75 -5.14
N LEU A 135 2.24 12.92 -4.12
CA LEU A 135 3.46 12.15 -3.86
C LEU A 135 3.11 10.68 -3.76
N THR A 136 3.79 9.83 -4.52
CA THR A 136 3.56 8.38 -4.48
C THR A 136 4.79 7.61 -4.94
N ALA A 137 4.97 6.39 -4.44
CA ALA A 137 5.99 5.48 -4.95
C ALA A 137 5.52 4.71 -6.20
N THR A 138 4.21 4.52 -6.33
CA THR A 138 3.55 3.85 -7.46
C THR A 138 2.37 4.68 -7.91
N PHE A 139 2.31 5.02 -9.18
CA PHE A 139 1.21 5.79 -9.74
C PHE A 139 0.18 4.86 -10.38
N GLU A 140 0.64 3.95 -11.23
CA GLU A 140 -0.24 3.01 -11.92
C GLU A 140 -0.76 1.94 -10.97
N ARG A 141 -2.06 1.73 -11.02
CA ARG A 141 -2.77 0.69 -10.26
C ARG A 141 -3.65 -0.11 -11.22
N LEU A 142 -3.69 -1.41 -11.02
CA LEU A 142 -4.55 -2.32 -11.79
C LEU A 142 -6.04 -2.00 -11.64
N ASP A 143 -6.42 -1.29 -10.58
CA ASP A 143 -7.82 -0.90 -10.30
C ASP A 143 -8.22 0.48 -10.85
N GLY A 144 -7.37 1.14 -11.65
CA GLY A 144 -7.67 2.44 -12.29
C GLY A 144 -7.79 3.64 -11.35
N ARG A 145 -7.61 3.48 -10.04
CA ARG A 145 -7.83 4.54 -9.03
C ARG A 145 -6.86 5.72 -9.15
N HIS A 146 -5.73 5.54 -9.79
CA HIS A 146 -4.77 6.61 -10.07
C HIS A 146 -5.35 7.72 -10.98
N GLU A 147 -6.36 7.39 -11.80
CA GLU A 147 -7.03 8.36 -12.67
C GLU A 147 -7.75 9.48 -11.90
N ILE A 148 -8.19 9.20 -10.67
CA ILE A 148 -8.85 10.20 -9.82
C ILE A 148 -7.87 11.34 -9.49
N LEU A 149 -6.67 11.02 -9.06
CA LEU A 149 -5.64 12.02 -8.78
C LEU A 149 -5.13 12.66 -10.07
N ALA A 150 -4.98 11.89 -11.16
CA ALA A 150 -4.50 12.38 -12.44
C ALA A 150 -5.35 13.53 -13.02
N LYS A 151 -6.67 13.54 -12.76
CA LYS A 151 -7.57 14.62 -13.19
C LYS A 151 -7.23 15.97 -12.56
N TYR A 152 -6.70 15.98 -11.33
CA TYR A 152 -6.35 17.19 -10.59
C TYR A 152 -4.85 17.50 -10.64
N ALA A 153 -4.03 16.47 -10.69
CA ALA A 153 -2.57 16.52 -10.59
C ALA A 153 -1.95 15.41 -11.47
N PRO A 154 -1.84 15.61 -12.79
CA PRO A 154 -1.17 14.64 -13.67
C PRO A 154 0.30 14.47 -13.28
N VAL A 155 0.91 13.35 -13.65
CA VAL A 155 2.33 13.08 -13.36
C VAL A 155 3.21 14.06 -14.13
N CYS A 156 4.10 14.76 -13.44
CA CYS A 156 5.06 15.68 -14.04
C CYS A 156 6.48 15.13 -14.07
N ASP A 157 6.81 14.18 -13.19
CA ASP A 157 8.15 13.61 -13.11
C ASP A 157 8.13 12.26 -12.39
N THR A 158 9.11 11.40 -12.75
CA THR A 158 9.26 10.07 -12.15
C THR A 158 10.72 9.83 -11.78
N ILE A 159 10.98 9.48 -10.52
CA ILE A 159 12.26 8.98 -10.03
C ILE A 159 12.13 7.48 -9.81
N THR A 160 12.76 6.68 -10.68
CA THR A 160 12.67 5.23 -10.59
C THR A 160 13.62 4.65 -9.53
N MET A 161 13.40 3.39 -9.15
CA MET A 161 14.32 2.68 -8.26
C MET A 161 15.68 2.45 -8.93
N GLU A 162 15.67 2.18 -10.23
CA GLU A 162 16.90 2.00 -11.04
C GLU A 162 17.74 3.28 -11.05
N GLU A 163 17.11 4.45 -11.29
CA GLU A 163 17.77 5.75 -11.22
C GLU A 163 18.38 5.99 -9.83
N ALA A 164 17.61 5.68 -8.78
CA ALA A 164 18.04 5.86 -7.39
C ALA A 164 19.21 4.94 -7.01
N LEU A 165 19.20 3.68 -7.47
CA LEU A 165 20.30 2.73 -7.28
C LEU A 165 21.56 3.13 -8.05
N PHE A 166 21.40 3.56 -9.30
CA PHE A 166 22.50 4.02 -10.13
C PHE A 166 23.26 5.18 -9.49
N ASN A 167 22.51 6.17 -8.97
CA ASN A 167 23.09 7.34 -8.34
C ASN A 167 23.46 7.14 -6.84
N GLY A 168 23.26 5.95 -6.28
CA GLY A 168 23.59 5.64 -4.88
C GLY A 168 22.72 6.36 -3.85
N TRP A 169 21.51 6.82 -4.21
CA TRP A 169 20.60 7.50 -3.28
C TRP A 169 19.88 6.54 -2.36
N VAL A 170 19.79 5.28 -2.74
CA VAL A 170 19.25 4.19 -1.96
C VAL A 170 20.28 3.07 -1.80
N THR A 171 20.16 2.30 -0.74
CA THR A 171 21.05 1.18 -0.46
C THR A 171 20.86 0.10 -1.52
N LYS A 172 21.97 -0.42 -2.05
CA LYS A 172 21.92 -1.59 -2.93
C LYS A 172 21.36 -2.79 -2.17
N TYR A 173 20.48 -3.54 -2.83
CA TYR A 173 19.87 -4.74 -2.29
C TYR A 173 20.00 -5.91 -3.27
N LYS A 174 19.77 -7.12 -2.77
CA LYS A 174 19.65 -8.33 -3.58
C LYS A 174 18.38 -9.04 -3.20
N ASP A 175 17.56 -9.38 -4.19
CA ASP A 175 16.36 -10.17 -4.02
C ASP A 175 16.69 -11.65 -4.20
N TYR A 176 16.18 -12.46 -3.30
CA TYR A 176 16.27 -13.91 -3.35
C TYR A 176 14.87 -14.51 -3.27
N VAL A 177 14.56 -15.40 -4.19
CA VAL A 177 13.35 -16.22 -4.15
C VAL A 177 13.72 -17.61 -3.67
N VAL A 178 13.10 -18.04 -2.58
CA VAL A 178 13.29 -19.41 -2.05
C VAL A 178 12.09 -20.23 -2.48
N VAL A 179 12.35 -21.25 -3.30
CA VAL A 179 11.35 -22.24 -3.68
C VAL A 179 11.24 -23.28 -2.56
N ILE A 180 10.02 -23.55 -2.13
CA ILE A 180 9.73 -24.48 -1.04
C ILE A 180 8.88 -25.62 -1.59
N ASP A 181 9.37 -26.85 -1.42
CA ASP A 181 8.59 -28.05 -1.71
C ASP A 181 7.50 -28.21 -0.65
N VAL A 182 6.28 -28.44 -1.13
CA VAL A 182 5.08 -28.57 -0.31
C VAL A 182 4.57 -30.00 -0.43
N PRO A 183 4.82 -30.86 0.58
CA PRO A 183 4.48 -32.29 0.50
C PRO A 183 2.97 -32.55 0.47
N ASP A 184 2.18 -31.65 1.02
CA ASP A 184 0.71 -31.73 1.08
C ASP A 184 0.02 -30.91 -0.02
N ILE A 185 0.65 -30.80 -1.20
CA ILE A 185 0.15 -30.05 -2.36
C ILE A 185 -1.26 -30.52 -2.80
N ASP A 186 -1.61 -31.78 -2.57
CA ASP A 186 -2.93 -32.33 -2.90
C ASP A 186 -4.06 -31.64 -2.14
N THR A 187 -3.80 -31.21 -0.90
CA THR A 187 -4.74 -30.39 -0.12
C THR A 187 -5.00 -29.05 -0.82
N TYR A 188 -3.96 -28.39 -1.31
CA TYR A 188 -4.10 -27.16 -2.08
C TYR A 188 -4.84 -27.39 -3.39
N ASN A 189 -4.52 -28.46 -4.10
CA ASN A 189 -5.17 -28.85 -5.36
C ASN A 189 -6.66 -29.11 -5.17
N SER A 190 -7.06 -29.72 -4.05
CA SER A 190 -8.46 -29.90 -3.68
C SER A 190 -9.19 -28.54 -3.52
N TYR A 191 -8.61 -27.62 -2.77
CA TYR A 191 -9.17 -26.25 -2.64
C TYR A 191 -9.20 -25.51 -3.97
N ASN A 192 -8.20 -25.71 -4.82
CA ASN A 192 -8.13 -25.09 -6.14
C ASN A 192 -9.21 -25.63 -7.07
N SER A 193 -9.45 -26.94 -7.05
CA SER A 193 -10.53 -27.57 -7.81
C SER A 193 -11.90 -27.07 -7.36
N GLU A 194 -12.14 -27.00 -6.05
CA GLU A 194 -13.40 -26.45 -5.49
C GLU A 194 -13.60 -24.99 -5.89
N PHE A 195 -12.54 -24.18 -5.85
CA PHE A 195 -12.56 -22.80 -6.29
C PHE A 195 -12.91 -22.66 -7.77
N ASN A 196 -12.24 -23.42 -8.61
CA ASN A 196 -12.45 -23.36 -10.07
C ASN A 196 -13.89 -23.76 -10.45
N LYS A 197 -14.44 -24.82 -9.85
CA LYS A 197 -15.86 -25.21 -10.07
C LYS A 197 -16.83 -24.11 -9.66
N ALA A 198 -16.58 -23.48 -8.53
CA ALA A 198 -17.42 -22.39 -8.07
C ALA A 198 -17.27 -21.12 -8.93
N TYR A 199 -16.08 -20.84 -9.41
CA TYR A 199 -15.80 -19.70 -10.26
C TYR A 199 -16.35 -19.87 -11.68
N GLU A 200 -16.27 -21.06 -12.24
CA GLU A 200 -16.89 -21.44 -13.51
C GLU A 200 -18.41 -21.24 -13.51
N PHE A 201 -19.09 -21.54 -12.39
CA PHE A 201 -20.52 -21.29 -12.24
C PHE A 201 -20.88 -19.81 -12.42
N PHE A 202 -19.98 -18.88 -12.10
CA PHE A 202 -20.11 -17.45 -12.32
C PHE A 202 -19.46 -16.96 -13.63
N ASN A 203 -19.23 -17.86 -14.59
CA ASN A 203 -18.63 -17.58 -15.90
C ASN A 203 -17.24 -16.90 -15.78
N TRP A 204 -16.46 -17.24 -14.75
CA TRP A 204 -15.14 -16.64 -14.46
C TRP A 204 -15.18 -15.12 -14.22
N ASP A 205 -16.32 -14.59 -13.82
CA ASP A 205 -16.53 -13.19 -13.46
C ASP A 205 -16.33 -13.04 -11.95
N PHE A 206 -15.21 -12.41 -11.58
CA PHE A 206 -14.83 -12.22 -10.17
C PHE A 206 -15.77 -11.27 -9.44
N ASP A 207 -16.15 -10.18 -10.08
CA ASP A 207 -17.01 -9.16 -9.46
C ASP A 207 -18.43 -9.71 -9.25
N LYS A 208 -18.91 -10.48 -10.24
CA LYS A 208 -20.17 -11.19 -10.12
C LYS A 208 -20.14 -12.21 -8.98
N ALA A 209 -19.11 -13.05 -8.91
CA ALA A 209 -18.95 -14.02 -7.83
C ALA A 209 -18.87 -13.34 -6.44
N MET A 210 -18.12 -12.26 -6.33
CA MET A 210 -17.99 -11.48 -5.09
C MET A 210 -19.27 -10.77 -4.70
N SER A 211 -20.07 -10.27 -5.64
CA SER A 211 -21.37 -9.63 -5.36
C SER A 211 -22.39 -10.62 -4.78
N MET A 212 -22.21 -11.93 -4.99
CA MET A 212 -23.04 -13.00 -4.44
C MET A 212 -22.61 -13.44 -3.03
N VAL A 213 -21.53 -12.86 -2.47
CA VAL A 213 -20.99 -13.21 -1.15
C VAL A 213 -21.38 -12.13 -0.13
N GLY A 214 -21.65 -12.54 1.11
CA GLY A 214 -21.91 -11.63 2.24
C GLY A 214 -23.39 -11.52 2.64
N LYS A 215 -23.63 -10.68 3.64
CA LYS A 215 -24.96 -10.56 4.27
C LYS A 215 -25.99 -9.86 3.36
N ASP A 216 -25.55 -8.89 2.58
CA ASP A 216 -26.40 -8.09 1.71
C ASP A 216 -26.57 -8.70 0.31
N SER A 217 -26.01 -9.87 0.07
CA SER A 217 -26.03 -10.56 -1.23
C SER A 217 -27.34 -11.31 -1.52
N PHE A 218 -28.29 -11.34 -0.58
CA PHE A 218 -29.57 -12.02 -0.79
C PHE A 218 -30.32 -11.48 -2.02
N LYS A 219 -30.39 -10.15 -2.14
CA LYS A 219 -31.04 -9.47 -3.27
C LYS A 219 -30.34 -9.82 -4.59
N ASN A 220 -29.02 -9.72 -4.61
CA ASN A 220 -28.21 -9.99 -5.80
C ASN A 220 -28.36 -11.46 -6.25
N ARG A 221 -28.36 -12.42 -5.32
CA ARG A 221 -28.60 -13.84 -5.63
C ARG A 221 -29.97 -14.09 -6.20
N TRP A 222 -30.98 -13.42 -5.67
CA TRP A 222 -32.35 -13.57 -6.14
C TRP A 222 -32.57 -12.95 -7.54
N GLU A 223 -31.98 -11.80 -7.77
CA GLU A 223 -31.99 -11.16 -9.10
C GLU A 223 -31.27 -12.04 -10.13
N TYR A 224 -30.13 -12.59 -9.78
CA TYR A 224 -29.40 -13.50 -10.65
C TYR A 224 -30.14 -14.81 -10.89
N ALA A 225 -30.83 -15.35 -9.91
CA ALA A 225 -31.68 -16.54 -10.11
C ALA A 225 -32.82 -16.26 -11.11
N LYS A 226 -33.43 -15.07 -11.07
CA LYS A 226 -34.45 -14.66 -12.06
C LYS A 226 -33.88 -14.45 -13.46
N GLU A 227 -32.66 -13.92 -13.55
CA GLU A 227 -31.93 -13.75 -14.82
C GLU A 227 -31.69 -15.11 -15.50
N LEU A 228 -31.20 -16.09 -14.72
CA LEU A 228 -30.88 -17.42 -15.24
C LEU A 228 -32.13 -18.28 -15.55
N VAL A 229 -33.20 -18.12 -14.78
CA VAL A 229 -34.44 -18.89 -14.93
C VAL A 229 -35.65 -17.96 -14.92
N PRO A 230 -35.95 -17.27 -16.04
CA PRO A 230 -37.11 -16.39 -16.13
C PRO A 230 -38.41 -17.19 -16.04
N ASN A 231 -39.44 -16.57 -15.43
CA ASN A 231 -40.84 -17.04 -15.45
C ASN A 231 -41.18 -18.36 -14.73
N ASN A 232 -40.31 -18.89 -13.87
CA ASN A 232 -40.58 -20.09 -13.08
C ASN A 232 -40.09 -19.94 -11.65
N TYR A 233 -40.99 -19.64 -10.73
CA TYR A 233 -40.68 -19.35 -9.31
C TYR A 233 -40.03 -20.54 -8.57
N GLU A 234 -40.49 -21.77 -8.81
CA GLU A 234 -39.92 -22.95 -8.14
C GLU A 234 -38.48 -23.20 -8.66
N HIS A 235 -38.24 -23.13 -9.95
CA HIS A 235 -36.89 -23.24 -10.51
C HIS A 235 -36.00 -22.08 -10.07
N GLN A 236 -36.54 -20.86 -9.88
CA GLN A 236 -35.78 -19.74 -9.32
C GLN A 236 -35.32 -20.01 -7.89
N LYS A 237 -36.15 -20.67 -7.06
CA LYS A 237 -35.74 -21.07 -5.71
C LYS A 237 -34.61 -22.10 -5.74
N GLU A 238 -34.66 -23.08 -6.62
CA GLU A 238 -33.60 -24.08 -6.79
C GLU A 238 -32.32 -23.40 -7.27
N MET A 239 -32.43 -22.51 -8.23
CA MET A 239 -31.28 -21.74 -8.74
C MET A 239 -30.69 -20.85 -7.66
N PHE A 240 -31.51 -20.19 -6.83
CA PHE A 240 -31.05 -19.41 -5.69
C PHE A 240 -30.24 -20.24 -4.69
N LYS A 241 -30.67 -21.50 -4.42
CA LYS A 241 -29.89 -22.43 -3.56
C LYS A 241 -28.56 -22.75 -4.21
N SER A 242 -28.53 -23.03 -5.52
CA SER A 242 -27.30 -23.31 -6.27
C SER A 242 -26.35 -22.11 -6.24
N ILE A 243 -26.84 -20.90 -6.52
CA ILE A 243 -26.06 -19.66 -6.43
C ILE A 243 -25.48 -19.50 -5.02
N THR A 244 -26.28 -19.74 -3.99
CA THR A 244 -25.84 -19.63 -2.59
C THR A 244 -24.74 -20.63 -2.25
N TYR A 245 -24.87 -21.88 -2.74
CA TYR A 245 -23.87 -22.92 -2.57
C TYR A 245 -22.54 -22.53 -3.25
N TYR A 246 -22.59 -22.14 -4.53
CA TYR A 246 -21.38 -21.80 -5.28
C TYR A 246 -20.74 -20.50 -4.77
N ALA A 247 -21.48 -19.48 -4.35
CA ALA A 247 -20.94 -18.28 -3.74
C ALA A 247 -20.23 -18.58 -2.41
N THR A 248 -20.81 -19.46 -1.59
CA THR A 248 -20.20 -19.90 -0.33
C THR A 248 -18.95 -20.72 -0.57
N SER A 249 -19.00 -21.66 -1.54
CA SER A 249 -17.86 -22.49 -1.94
C SER A 249 -16.73 -21.65 -2.51
N PHE A 250 -17.05 -20.67 -3.37
CA PHE A 250 -16.08 -19.72 -3.92
C PHE A 250 -15.31 -18.99 -2.83
N MET A 251 -16.02 -18.39 -1.88
CA MET A 251 -15.38 -17.65 -0.78
C MET A 251 -14.57 -18.58 0.14
N ARG A 252 -15.13 -19.73 0.51
CA ARG A 252 -14.47 -20.69 1.41
C ARG A 252 -13.19 -21.25 0.78
N SER A 253 -13.25 -21.70 -0.46
CA SER A 253 -12.10 -22.27 -1.16
C SER A 253 -11.02 -21.21 -1.42
N MET A 254 -11.40 -19.99 -1.80
CA MET A 254 -10.48 -18.86 -1.91
C MET A 254 -9.76 -18.58 -0.59
N GLN A 255 -10.48 -18.56 0.53
CA GLN A 255 -9.88 -18.35 1.85
C GLN A 255 -8.99 -19.53 2.27
N ASN A 256 -9.39 -20.77 1.99
CA ASN A 256 -8.61 -21.96 2.32
C ASN A 256 -7.30 -22.00 1.52
N ARG A 257 -7.33 -21.72 0.22
CA ARG A 257 -6.11 -21.58 -0.62
C ARG A 257 -5.17 -20.53 -0.03
N LYS A 258 -5.71 -19.35 0.29
CA LYS A 258 -4.93 -18.25 0.90
C LYS A 258 -4.32 -18.67 2.24
N LYS A 259 -5.11 -19.27 3.12
CA LYS A 259 -4.64 -19.75 4.45
C LYS A 259 -3.59 -20.83 4.30
N PHE A 260 -3.77 -21.80 3.39
CA PHE A 260 -2.80 -22.85 3.12
C PHE A 260 -1.44 -22.25 2.73
N VAL A 261 -1.43 -21.38 1.72
CA VAL A 261 -0.20 -20.74 1.25
C VAL A 261 0.44 -19.85 2.33
N GLN A 262 -0.38 -19.07 3.05
CA GLN A 262 0.14 -18.12 4.05
C GLN A 262 0.69 -18.79 5.31
N ASN A 263 0.06 -19.89 5.75
CA ASN A 263 0.35 -20.52 7.05
C ASN A 263 1.11 -21.82 6.95
N HIS A 264 1.60 -22.18 5.77
CA HIS A 264 2.27 -23.46 5.58
C HIS A 264 3.50 -23.57 6.50
N PRO A 265 3.60 -24.65 7.34
CA PRO A 265 4.66 -24.79 8.35
C PRO A 265 6.07 -24.71 7.77
N LYS A 266 6.26 -25.24 6.56
CA LYS A 266 7.56 -25.23 5.88
C LYS A 266 8.13 -23.83 5.67
N LYS A 267 7.26 -22.81 5.52
CA LYS A 267 7.70 -21.41 5.42
C LYS A 267 8.37 -20.94 6.70
N LEU A 268 7.82 -21.32 7.86
CA LEU A 268 8.39 -20.97 9.15
C LEU A 268 9.75 -21.69 9.37
N GLU A 269 9.83 -22.98 9.02
CA GLU A 269 11.07 -23.75 9.09
C GLU A 269 12.17 -23.10 8.26
N VAL A 270 11.92 -22.87 6.98
CA VAL A 270 12.89 -22.24 6.06
C VAL A 270 13.28 -20.83 6.54
N ALA A 271 12.33 -20.04 7.01
CA ALA A 271 12.63 -18.72 7.56
C ALA A 271 13.52 -18.79 8.80
N GLN A 272 13.29 -19.76 9.70
CA GLN A 272 14.14 -19.99 10.88
C GLN A 272 15.56 -20.42 10.50
N GLU A 273 15.72 -21.26 9.47
CA GLU A 273 17.02 -21.64 8.93
C GLU A 273 17.77 -20.44 8.35
N ILE A 274 17.10 -19.59 7.58
CA ILE A 274 17.68 -18.36 7.03
C ILE A 274 18.13 -17.43 8.17
N ILE A 275 17.30 -17.24 9.21
CA ILE A 275 17.63 -16.43 10.38
C ILE A 275 18.87 -16.99 11.10
N LYS A 276 18.93 -18.31 11.29
CA LYS A 276 20.08 -18.98 11.92
C LYS A 276 21.35 -18.79 11.09
N TRP A 277 21.25 -18.91 9.78
CA TRP A 277 22.38 -18.71 8.86
C TRP A 277 22.88 -17.26 8.84
N ARG A 278 21.97 -16.27 9.04
CA ARG A 278 22.29 -14.84 9.01
C ARG A 278 22.26 -14.18 10.39
N ASN A 279 22.61 -14.92 11.42
CA ASN A 279 22.56 -14.45 12.82
C ASN A 279 23.49 -13.27 13.12
N ASP A 280 24.45 -12.99 12.22
CA ASP A 280 25.35 -11.84 12.25
C ASP A 280 24.70 -10.52 11.78
N LYS A 281 23.47 -10.56 11.29
CA LYS A 281 22.78 -9.42 10.69
C LYS A 281 21.57 -8.96 11.51
N LYS A 282 21.13 -7.74 11.24
CA LYS A 282 19.79 -7.27 11.57
C LYS A 282 18.80 -7.85 10.60
N ILE A 283 17.79 -8.54 11.10
CA ILE A 283 16.78 -9.23 10.30
C ILE A 283 15.40 -8.71 10.67
N VAL A 284 14.61 -8.32 9.69
CA VAL A 284 13.17 -8.04 9.86
C VAL A 284 12.39 -9.07 9.07
N THR A 285 11.46 -9.77 9.72
CA THR A 285 10.54 -10.69 9.04
C THR A 285 9.15 -10.10 8.94
N PHE A 286 8.52 -10.27 7.79
CA PHE A 286 7.14 -9.87 7.55
C PHE A 286 6.26 -11.10 7.40
N SER A 287 5.46 -11.39 8.42
CA SER A 287 4.58 -12.54 8.45
C SER A 287 3.19 -12.20 7.94
N ALA A 288 2.51 -13.16 7.33
CA ALA A 288 1.16 -12.99 6.83
C ALA A 288 0.12 -12.74 7.94
N ASN A 289 0.39 -13.23 9.14
CA ASN A 289 -0.48 -13.07 10.31
C ASN A 289 0.33 -13.05 11.62
N VAL A 290 -0.34 -12.61 12.68
CA VAL A 290 0.24 -12.44 14.01
C VAL A 290 0.74 -13.76 14.59
N LYS A 291 -0.02 -14.86 14.43
CA LYS A 291 0.39 -16.18 14.95
C LYS A 291 1.74 -16.63 14.37
N MET A 292 1.96 -16.38 13.09
CA MET A 292 3.22 -16.71 12.44
C MET A 292 4.37 -15.84 12.95
N ALA A 293 4.13 -14.54 13.16
CA ALA A 293 5.13 -13.66 13.76
C ALA A 293 5.48 -14.09 15.19
N GLU A 294 4.50 -14.50 15.99
CA GLU A 294 4.69 -14.99 17.35
C GLU A 294 5.32 -16.41 17.42
N SER A 295 5.31 -17.17 16.30
CA SER A 295 5.88 -18.53 16.26
C SER A 295 7.39 -18.57 16.09
N PHE A 296 8.04 -17.45 15.82
CA PHE A 296 9.50 -17.38 15.82
C PHE A 296 10.05 -17.48 17.25
N LYS A 297 11.08 -18.32 17.43
CA LYS A 297 11.58 -18.65 18.76
C LYS A 297 12.45 -17.57 19.40
N ASN A 298 13.12 -16.74 18.59
CA ASN A 298 14.10 -15.76 19.03
C ASN A 298 13.84 -14.43 18.34
N GLY A 299 13.95 -13.34 19.08
CA GLY A 299 13.79 -11.97 18.56
C GLY A 299 12.62 -11.21 19.16
N TYR A 300 12.46 -10.00 18.71
CA TYR A 300 11.38 -9.11 19.12
C TYR A 300 10.14 -9.34 18.25
N VAL A 301 8.95 -9.22 18.85
CA VAL A 301 7.67 -9.31 18.13
C VAL A 301 7.04 -7.92 18.08
N TYR A 302 6.72 -7.47 16.85
CA TYR A 302 6.11 -6.18 16.56
C TYR A 302 4.78 -6.39 15.84
N THR A 303 3.68 -6.31 16.58
CA THR A 303 2.33 -6.58 16.06
C THR A 303 1.30 -5.64 16.66
N GLY A 304 0.13 -5.52 15.99
CA GLY A 304 -0.97 -4.69 16.48
C GLY A 304 -1.56 -5.10 17.84
N LYS A 305 -1.30 -6.32 18.30
CA LYS A 305 -1.75 -6.79 19.61
C LYS A 305 -1.01 -6.12 20.78
N GLU A 306 0.26 -5.77 20.57
CA GLU A 306 1.14 -5.30 21.65
C GLU A 306 0.89 -3.84 22.07
N GLY A 307 0.09 -3.11 21.31
CA GLY A 307 -0.20 -1.70 21.56
C GLY A 307 0.96 -0.75 21.20
N LYS A 308 0.63 0.52 20.93
CA LYS A 308 1.59 1.52 20.44
C LYS A 308 2.81 1.72 21.35
N LYS A 309 2.60 1.80 22.67
CA LYS A 309 3.69 2.06 23.64
C LYS A 309 4.74 0.94 23.65
N LYS A 310 4.28 -0.33 23.72
CA LYS A 310 5.18 -1.49 23.72
C LYS A 310 5.91 -1.64 22.39
N ASN A 311 5.21 -1.47 21.29
CA ASN A 311 5.80 -1.50 19.95
C ASN A 311 6.89 -0.43 19.76
N ARG A 312 6.70 0.78 20.29
CA ARG A 312 7.71 1.83 20.26
C ARG A 312 8.98 1.43 21.02
N ILE A 313 8.83 0.91 22.25
CA ILE A 313 9.97 0.41 23.05
C ILE A 313 10.70 -0.70 22.29
N THR A 314 9.95 -1.66 21.74
CA THR A 314 10.50 -2.77 20.94
C THR A 314 11.34 -2.27 19.75
N LEU A 315 10.87 -1.27 19.03
CA LEU A 315 11.63 -0.68 17.92
C LEU A 315 12.88 0.06 18.40
N GLU A 316 12.78 0.81 19.49
CA GLU A 316 13.92 1.53 20.10
C GLU A 316 15.02 0.53 20.56
N GLU A 317 14.64 -0.56 21.21
CA GLU A 317 15.57 -1.60 21.63
C GLU A 317 16.21 -2.30 20.43
N PHE A 318 15.40 -2.76 19.46
CA PHE A 318 15.91 -3.37 18.23
C PHE A 318 16.84 -2.43 17.45
N SER A 319 16.54 -1.11 17.43
CA SER A 319 17.37 -0.13 16.71
C SER A 319 18.78 -0.03 17.27
N LYS A 320 18.97 -0.23 18.57
CA LYS A 320 20.26 -0.14 19.27
C LYS A 320 21.11 -1.41 19.14
N MET A 321 20.51 -2.54 18.73
CA MET A 321 21.24 -3.78 18.59
C MET A 321 22.09 -3.80 17.32
N PRO A 322 23.31 -4.36 17.33
CA PRO A 322 24.13 -4.52 16.13
C PRO A 322 23.57 -5.63 15.21
N ASN A 323 22.96 -6.65 15.77
CA ASN A 323 22.32 -7.78 15.10
C ASN A 323 21.08 -8.22 15.89
N GLY A 324 20.25 -9.07 15.30
CA GLY A 324 19.05 -9.61 15.94
C GLY A 324 17.84 -9.63 15.00
N CYS A 325 16.71 -10.11 15.51
CA CYS A 325 15.51 -10.31 14.73
C CYS A 325 14.33 -9.47 15.25
N LEU A 326 13.58 -8.89 14.33
CA LEU A 326 12.28 -8.27 14.56
C LEU A 326 11.21 -8.99 13.71
N HIS A 327 10.27 -9.63 14.37
CA HIS A 327 9.18 -10.37 13.72
C HIS A 327 7.92 -9.51 13.67
N SER A 328 7.51 -9.14 12.46
CA SER A 328 6.38 -8.24 12.26
C SER A 328 5.26 -8.89 11.45
N CYS A 329 4.05 -8.39 11.66
CA CYS A 329 2.89 -8.70 10.85
C CYS A 329 2.20 -7.41 10.43
N LYS A 330 2.21 -7.09 9.14
CA LYS A 330 1.51 -5.97 8.46
C LYS A 330 1.85 -4.54 8.92
N MET A 331 2.28 -4.33 10.18
CA MET A 331 2.47 -2.98 10.72
C MET A 331 3.81 -2.33 10.37
N ALA A 332 4.86 -3.10 10.10
CA ALA A 332 6.19 -2.56 9.83
C ALA A 332 6.38 -2.03 8.39
N ILE A 333 5.31 -2.03 7.58
CA ILE A 333 5.34 -1.46 6.21
C ILE A 333 5.14 0.07 6.25
N GLU A 334 4.79 0.63 7.41
CA GLU A 334 4.35 2.03 7.56
C GLU A 334 5.35 2.91 8.35
N GLY A 335 6.50 2.36 8.73
CA GLY A 335 7.49 3.08 9.55
C GLY A 335 8.78 3.41 8.85
#